data_e8bbe8c5d0c449e6096f95833d98f9ff
#
_entry.id   e8bbe8c5d0c449e6096f95833d98f9ff
#
_cell.length_a   1.000
_cell.length_b   1.000
_cell.length_c   1.000
_cell.angle_alpha   90.00
_cell.angle_beta   90.00
_cell.angle_gamma   90.00
#
_symmetry.space_group_name_H-M   'P 1'
#
loop_
_entity.id
_entity.type
_entity.pdbx_description
1 polymer ?
#
loop_
_entity_poly.entity_id
_entity_poly.type
_entity_poly.pdbx_seq_one_letter_code
_entity_poly.pdbx_strand_id
1 'polypeptide(L)'
;YVSGHGPLLSDKTLIRGRVGEDMDPEQGKNAARQVGLAILATLKNNLGSLDKIKRVIKVLGMVNAHSAFEKHPYVINGCSELFAQIWGRENGIGVRSAVGMGTLPDNIPVEIEAMFELV
;
A
#
# COMPACT_ATOMS: atom_id res chain seq x y z
N TYR A 1 -3.82 11.14 -9.13
CA TYR A 1 -2.70 10.88 -8.21
C TYR A 1 -3.22 10.76 -6.80
N VAL A 2 -2.74 9.75 -6.08
CA VAL A 2 -3.03 9.55 -4.66
C VAL A 2 -1.72 9.65 -3.90
N SER A 3 -1.64 10.61 -2.96
CA SER A 3 -0.44 10.82 -2.16
C SER A 3 -0.23 9.66 -1.17
N GLY A 4 0.90 9.70 -0.47
CA GLY A 4 1.28 8.65 0.45
C GLY A 4 0.21 8.36 1.51
N HIS A 5 -0.12 7.09 1.68
CA HIS A 5 -1.04 6.59 2.70
C HIS A 5 -0.31 5.60 3.58
N GLY A 6 -0.64 5.61 4.87
CA GLY A 6 -0.18 4.64 5.85
C GLY A 6 -1.25 3.61 6.18
N PRO A 7 -0.92 2.62 7.02
CA PRO A 7 -1.84 1.54 7.39
C PRO A 7 -2.80 1.99 8.50
N LEU A 8 -3.72 2.87 8.15
CA LEU A 8 -4.71 3.43 9.07
C LEU A 8 -5.81 2.40 9.33
N LEU A 9 -6.05 2.12 10.59
CA LEU A 9 -7.10 1.22 11.04
C LEU A 9 -8.43 1.95 11.24
N SER A 10 -9.52 1.18 11.35
CA SER A 10 -10.87 1.74 11.51
C SER A 10 -11.04 2.57 12.78
N ASP A 11 -10.25 2.29 13.82
CA ASP A 11 -10.27 3.06 15.08
C ASP A 11 -9.40 4.32 15.02
N LYS A 12 -8.87 4.67 13.85
CA LYS A 12 -8.02 5.83 13.59
C LYS A 12 -6.58 5.68 14.13
N THR A 13 -6.18 4.51 14.59
CA THR A 13 -4.79 4.23 14.93
C THR A 13 -4.04 3.71 13.71
N LEU A 14 -2.71 3.78 13.76
CA LEU A 14 -1.82 3.28 12.71
C LEU A 14 -1.12 2.02 13.18
N ILE A 15 -0.93 1.08 12.25
CA ILE A 15 0.01 -0.03 12.49
C ILE A 15 1.40 0.58 12.50
N ARG A 16 2.21 0.21 13.48
CA ARG A 16 3.59 0.71 13.64
C ARG A 16 4.56 -0.44 13.74
N GLY A 17 5.79 -0.17 13.37
CA GLY A 17 6.88 -1.14 13.48
C GLY A 17 7.77 -1.12 12.25
N ARG A 18 8.90 -1.80 12.36
CA ARG A 18 9.89 -1.90 11.31
C ARG A 18 10.01 -3.35 10.86
N VAL A 19 9.85 -3.57 9.57
CA VAL A 19 9.90 -4.93 9.00
C VAL A 19 11.33 -5.47 9.12
N GLY A 20 11.44 -6.68 9.64
CA GLY A 20 12.72 -7.31 9.90
C GLY A 20 13.27 -7.05 11.30
N GLU A 21 12.62 -6.19 12.10
CA GLU A 21 12.94 -5.94 13.51
C GLU A 21 11.74 -6.25 14.39
N ASP A 22 10.76 -5.33 14.41
CA ASP A 22 9.58 -5.43 15.29
C ASP A 22 8.50 -6.32 14.70
N MET A 23 8.55 -6.55 13.38
CA MET A 23 7.54 -7.33 12.69
C MET A 23 8.18 -8.18 11.60
N ASP A 24 7.54 -9.31 11.31
CA ASP A 24 7.99 -10.21 10.26
C ASP A 24 7.45 -9.77 8.90
N PRO A 25 7.93 -10.37 7.78
CA PRO A 25 7.47 -9.99 6.45
C PRO A 25 5.97 -10.18 6.23
N GLU A 26 5.36 -11.18 6.87
CA GLU A 26 3.93 -11.44 6.73
C GLU A 26 3.11 -10.33 7.40
N GLN A 27 3.53 -9.86 8.55
CA GLN A 27 2.91 -8.72 9.22
C GLN A 27 3.07 -7.44 8.39
N GLY A 28 4.24 -7.28 7.75
CA GLY A 28 4.46 -6.17 6.81
C GLY A 28 3.52 -6.23 5.62
N LYS A 29 3.31 -7.42 5.06
CA LYS A 29 2.38 -7.64 3.95
C LYS A 29 0.94 -7.29 4.35
N ASN A 30 0.53 -7.68 5.56
CA ASN A 30 -0.78 -7.33 6.08
C ASN A 30 -0.92 -5.81 6.26
N ALA A 31 0.14 -5.14 6.69
CA ALA A 31 0.15 -3.69 6.79
C ALA A 31 0.01 -3.03 5.41
N ALA A 32 0.66 -3.57 4.38
CA ALA A 32 0.52 -3.07 3.02
C ALA A 32 -0.92 -3.23 2.50
N ARG A 33 -1.58 -4.33 2.85
CA ARG A 33 -3.00 -4.51 2.53
C ARG A 33 -3.84 -3.43 3.21
N GLN A 34 -3.54 -3.13 4.47
CA GLN A 34 -4.25 -2.07 5.20
C GLN A 34 -4.04 -0.69 4.56
N VAL A 35 -2.83 -0.41 4.05
CA VAL A 35 -2.57 0.81 3.29
C VAL A 35 -3.45 0.85 2.05
N GLY A 36 -3.57 -0.27 1.35
CA GLY A 36 -4.46 -0.40 0.18
C GLY A 36 -5.91 -0.09 0.54
N LEU A 37 -6.39 -0.59 1.66
CA LEU A 37 -7.75 -0.29 2.14
C LEU A 37 -7.92 1.21 2.43
N ALA A 38 -6.92 1.86 3.00
CA ALA A 38 -6.95 3.31 3.23
C ALA A 38 -7.00 4.09 1.92
N ILE A 39 -6.26 3.66 0.91
CA ILE A 39 -6.30 4.26 -0.44
C ILE A 39 -7.70 4.09 -1.05
N LEU A 40 -8.28 2.90 -0.95
CA LEU A 40 -9.64 2.65 -1.46
C LEU A 40 -10.67 3.57 -0.78
N ALA A 41 -10.54 3.77 0.53
CA ALA A 41 -11.43 4.67 1.26
C ALA A 41 -11.30 6.11 0.74
N THR A 42 -10.08 6.59 0.53
CA THR A 42 -9.84 7.92 -0.03
C THR A 42 -10.45 8.06 -1.42
N LEU A 43 -10.25 7.07 -2.28
CA LEU A 43 -10.82 7.07 -3.63
C LEU A 43 -12.34 7.10 -3.59
N LYS A 44 -12.95 6.25 -2.76
CA LYS A 44 -14.41 6.19 -2.65
C LYS A 44 -14.97 7.50 -2.12
N ASN A 45 -14.34 8.09 -1.10
CA ASN A 45 -14.81 9.35 -0.52
C ASN A 45 -14.73 10.50 -1.51
N ASN A 46 -13.73 10.52 -2.38
CA ASN A 46 -13.55 11.62 -3.33
C ASN A 46 -14.30 11.42 -4.64
N LEU A 47 -14.47 10.19 -5.08
CA LEU A 47 -15.09 9.88 -6.37
C LEU A 47 -16.54 9.40 -6.25
N GLY A 48 -16.95 8.97 -5.06
CA GLY A 48 -18.29 8.44 -4.80
C GLY A 48 -18.41 6.93 -5.06
N SER A 49 -17.58 6.36 -5.93
CA SER A 49 -17.60 4.93 -6.22
C SER A 49 -16.24 4.49 -6.73
N LEU A 50 -15.83 3.27 -6.40
CA LEU A 50 -14.62 2.65 -6.95
C LEU A 50 -14.81 2.26 -8.41
N ASP A 51 -16.05 2.21 -8.91
CA ASP A 51 -16.34 1.95 -10.32
C ASP A 51 -15.83 3.07 -11.25
N LYS A 52 -15.49 4.21 -10.69
CA LYS A 52 -14.90 5.32 -11.46
C LYS A 52 -13.42 5.13 -11.74
N ILE A 53 -12.80 4.13 -11.15
CA ILE A 53 -11.42 3.76 -11.45
C ILE A 53 -11.43 2.75 -12.59
N LYS A 54 -10.72 3.07 -13.67
CA LYS A 54 -10.55 2.16 -14.80
C LYS A 54 -9.42 1.16 -14.51
N ARG A 55 -8.28 1.67 -14.05
CA ARG A 55 -7.14 0.81 -13.75
C ARG A 55 -6.10 1.51 -12.88
N VAL A 56 -5.26 0.69 -12.25
CA VAL A 56 -4.05 1.15 -11.56
C VAL A 56 -2.98 1.38 -12.63
N ILE A 57 -2.36 2.56 -12.61
CA ILE A 57 -1.27 2.87 -13.53
C ILE A 57 0.07 2.57 -12.87
N LYS A 58 0.29 3.11 -11.66
CA LYS A 58 1.56 2.96 -10.95
C LYS A 58 1.36 2.95 -9.45
N VAL A 59 2.18 2.14 -8.79
CA VAL A 59 2.31 2.11 -7.34
C VAL A 59 3.76 2.32 -6.95
N LEU A 60 4.01 3.23 -6.02
CA LEU A 60 5.29 3.33 -5.32
C LEU A 60 5.07 2.84 -3.89
N GLY A 61 5.63 1.69 -3.56
CA GLY A 61 5.56 1.10 -2.23
C GLY A 61 6.88 1.31 -1.49
N MET A 62 6.79 1.88 -0.30
CA MET A 62 7.94 2.19 0.56
C MET A 62 7.82 1.37 1.84
N VAL A 63 8.88 0.64 2.16
CA VAL A 63 8.90 -0.24 3.34
C VAL A 63 9.93 0.28 4.34
N ASN A 64 9.47 0.56 5.56
CA ASN A 64 10.33 0.86 6.69
C ASN A 64 10.92 -0.48 7.16
N ALA A 65 12.15 -0.76 6.74
CA ALA A 65 12.73 -2.08 6.91
C ALA A 65 14.14 -2.01 7.47
N HIS A 66 14.52 -3.10 8.15
CA HIS A 66 15.90 -3.32 8.57
C HIS A 66 16.82 -3.23 7.35
N SER A 67 18.04 -2.73 7.54
CA SER A 67 19.01 -2.51 6.45
C SER A 67 19.36 -3.77 5.67
N ALA A 68 19.20 -4.96 6.28
CA ALA A 68 19.48 -6.24 5.61
C ALA A 68 18.23 -6.87 4.99
N PHE A 69 17.08 -6.22 5.08
CA PHE A 69 15.84 -6.76 4.52
C PHE A 69 15.88 -6.68 2.99
N GLU A 70 15.39 -7.72 2.31
CA GLU A 70 15.48 -7.83 0.85
C GLU A 70 14.15 -8.10 0.16
N LYS A 71 13.06 -8.29 0.93
CA LYS A 71 11.78 -8.77 0.38
C LYS A 71 10.71 -7.69 0.28
N HIS A 72 11.10 -6.49 -0.11
CA HIS A 72 10.18 -5.36 -0.29
C HIS A 72 9.01 -5.69 -1.23
N PRO A 73 9.22 -6.34 -2.40
CA PRO A 73 8.11 -6.69 -3.28
C PRO A 73 7.09 -7.61 -2.61
N TYR A 74 7.54 -8.56 -1.79
CA TYR A 74 6.64 -9.45 -1.07
C TYR A 74 5.71 -8.66 -0.14
N VAL A 75 6.27 -7.69 0.58
CA VAL A 75 5.50 -6.83 1.49
C VAL A 75 4.46 -6.03 0.69
N ILE A 76 4.88 -5.35 -0.37
CA ILE A 76 3.98 -4.49 -1.16
C ILE A 76 2.92 -5.32 -1.91
N ASN A 77 3.16 -6.61 -2.14
CA ASN A 77 2.15 -7.51 -2.70
C ASN A 77 0.82 -7.46 -1.92
N GLY A 78 0.85 -7.17 -0.63
CA GLY A 78 -0.38 -7.02 0.16
C GLY A 78 -1.33 -6.00 -0.43
N CYS A 79 -0.81 -4.88 -0.91
CA CYS A 79 -1.60 -3.85 -1.57
C CYS A 79 -1.94 -4.25 -3.01
N SER A 80 -0.97 -4.74 -3.78
CA SER A 80 -1.19 -5.11 -5.19
C SER A 80 -2.21 -6.24 -5.33
N GLU A 81 -2.17 -7.23 -4.45
CA GLU A 81 -3.15 -8.32 -4.45
C GLU A 81 -4.55 -7.82 -4.11
N LEU A 82 -4.67 -6.87 -3.18
CA LEU A 82 -5.94 -6.24 -2.87
C LEU A 82 -6.50 -5.51 -4.10
N PHE A 83 -5.70 -4.72 -4.78
CA PHE A 83 -6.15 -4.02 -5.98
C PHE A 83 -6.56 -4.99 -7.09
N ALA A 84 -5.85 -6.12 -7.22
CA ALA A 84 -6.24 -7.17 -8.17
C ALA A 84 -7.59 -7.80 -7.81
N GLN A 85 -7.88 -7.94 -6.51
CA GLN A 85 -9.20 -8.43 -6.06
C GLN A 85 -10.33 -7.46 -6.41
N ILE A 86 -10.05 -6.15 -6.37
CA ILE A 86 -11.06 -5.12 -6.64
C ILE A 86 -11.32 -4.95 -8.14
N TRP A 87 -10.26 -4.85 -8.95
CA TRP A 87 -10.36 -4.48 -10.38
C TRP A 87 -9.94 -5.59 -11.34
N GLY A 88 -9.56 -6.76 -10.83
CA GLY A 88 -9.03 -7.84 -11.64
C GLY A 88 -7.54 -7.66 -11.91
N ARG A 89 -6.88 -8.73 -12.35
CA ARG A 89 -5.43 -8.70 -12.55
C ARG A 89 -5.02 -7.74 -13.68
N GLU A 90 -5.82 -7.66 -14.72
CA GLU A 90 -5.51 -6.79 -15.87
C GLU A 90 -5.55 -5.31 -15.50
N ASN A 91 -6.58 -4.90 -14.78
CA ASN A 91 -6.78 -3.48 -14.43
C ASN A 91 -6.26 -3.12 -13.05
N GLY A 92 -6.12 -4.08 -12.15
CA GLY A 92 -5.70 -3.84 -10.77
C GLY A 92 -4.19 -3.83 -10.58
N ILE A 93 -3.42 -4.33 -11.53
CA ILE A 93 -1.97 -4.41 -11.43
C ILE A 93 -1.33 -3.53 -12.51
N GLY A 94 -0.72 -2.44 -12.08
CA GLY A 94 0.04 -1.55 -12.95
C GLY A 94 1.55 -1.75 -12.76
N VAL A 95 2.33 -0.78 -13.22
CA VAL A 95 3.77 -0.78 -12.95
C VAL A 95 4.02 -0.43 -11.49
N ARG A 96 5.17 -0.85 -10.95
CA ARG A 96 5.42 -0.72 -9.52
C ARG A 96 6.90 -0.64 -9.20
N SER A 97 7.24 0.18 -8.19
CA SER A 97 8.51 0.07 -7.47
C SER A 97 8.21 -0.25 -6.02
N ALA A 98 9.01 -1.14 -5.43
CA ALA A 98 8.93 -1.49 -4.02
C ALA A 98 10.33 -1.36 -3.42
N VAL A 99 10.50 -0.38 -2.54
CA VAL A 99 11.82 0.04 -2.06
C VAL A 99 11.85 0.14 -0.55
N GLY A 100 13.05 0.12 0.01
CA GLY A 100 13.27 0.29 1.44
C GLY A 100 13.54 1.75 1.79
N MET A 101 13.03 2.16 2.95
CA MET A 101 13.26 3.48 3.52
C MET A 101 13.94 3.32 4.88
N GLY A 102 14.83 4.26 5.20
CA GLY A 102 15.48 4.27 6.51
C GLY A 102 14.50 4.52 7.63
N THR A 103 13.53 5.40 7.41
CA THR A 103 12.41 5.66 8.33
C THR A 103 11.18 6.04 7.52
N LEU A 104 10.01 5.92 8.15
CA LEU A 104 8.76 6.45 7.62
C LEU A 104 8.05 7.23 8.72
N PRO A 105 7.19 8.20 8.37
CA PRO A 105 6.45 8.98 9.38
C PRO A 105 5.72 8.09 10.37
N ASP A 106 5.68 8.49 11.62
CA ASP A 106 5.00 7.77 12.70
C ASP A 106 5.47 6.33 12.89
N ASN A 107 6.66 6.00 12.39
CA ASN A 107 7.21 4.65 12.42
C ASN A 107 6.27 3.61 11.81
N ILE A 108 5.51 4.01 10.78
CA ILE A 108 4.68 3.05 10.06
C ILE A 108 5.57 2.11 9.24
N PRO A 109 5.15 0.85 9.04
CA PRO A 109 6.00 -0.11 8.30
C PRO A 109 5.93 0.06 6.79
N VAL A 110 4.84 0.64 6.28
CA VAL A 110 4.59 0.75 4.84
C VAL A 110 3.91 2.07 4.56
N GLU A 111 4.37 2.73 3.50
CA GLU A 111 3.69 3.89 2.91
C GLU A 111 3.59 3.68 1.42
N ILE A 112 2.43 3.98 0.82
CA ILE A 112 2.20 3.77 -0.60
C ILE A 112 1.57 5.01 -1.21
N GLU A 113 2.09 5.44 -2.35
CA GLU A 113 1.42 6.39 -3.22
C GLU A 113 1.10 5.73 -4.55
N ALA A 114 0.08 6.19 -5.24
CA ALA A 114 -0.40 5.50 -6.42
C ALA A 114 -1.00 6.46 -7.45
N MET A 115 -1.05 5.99 -8.68
CA MET A 115 -1.63 6.71 -9.80
C MET A 115 -2.67 5.81 -10.46
N PHE A 116 -3.86 6.36 -10.71
CA PHE A 116 -4.99 5.64 -11.28
C PHE A 116 -5.49 6.36 -12.53
N GLU A 117 -6.02 5.60 -13.47
CA GLU A 117 -6.76 6.14 -14.60
C GLU A 117 -8.25 6.07 -14.27
N LEU A 118 -8.96 7.18 -14.48
CA LEU A 118 -10.40 7.22 -14.30
C LEU A 118 -11.12 6.75 -15.56
N VAL A 119 -12.34 6.29 -15.37
CA VAL A 119 -13.21 5.91 -16.49
C VAL A 119 -13.55 7.12 -17.34
#